data_7c80b219bc99fa9ca2859ea7e86d4e33
#
_entry.id   7c80b219bc99fa9ca2859ea7e86d4e33
#
_cell.length_a   1.000
_cell.length_b   1.000
_cell.length_c   1.000
_cell.angle_alpha   90.00
_cell.angle_beta   90.00
_cell.angle_gamma   90.00
#
_symmetry.space_group_name_H-M   'P 1'
#
loop_
_entity.id
_entity.type
_entity.pdbx_description
1 polymer ?
#
loop_
_entity_poly.entity_id
_entity_poly.type
_entity_poly.pdbx_seq_one_letter_code
_entity_poly.pdbx_strand_id
1 'polypeptide(L)'
;MPFQIIRNDITKVKADAIVNTANSNVAVGDGVDSAIYKAAGKKKLLEARKKIGLLMPGEVAITDAFDLDAKYIIYASGPWWTDGSKGEEECLRSCYAKALQLAKDYGCNSIAFPLLATGTYGFPKELGIQIAVDTFTAFLEDNDIEITLAVFGSEDVTISGKLVEDVASFVDDGYVETALAEEYRNDNYPR
;
A
#
# COMPACT_ATOMS: atom_id res chain seq x y z
N MET A 1 5.67 -11.18 16.94
CA MET A 1 6.36 -10.55 15.80
C MET A 1 6.06 -9.06 15.81
N PRO A 2 7.06 -8.23 15.58
CA PRO A 2 6.86 -6.78 15.60
C PRO A 2 6.08 -6.24 14.40
N PHE A 3 5.80 -7.04 13.41
CA PHE A 3 4.86 -6.76 12.34
C PHE A 3 3.95 -7.96 12.09
N GLN A 4 2.82 -7.73 11.41
CA GLN A 4 1.89 -8.79 11.02
C GLN A 4 1.53 -8.68 9.54
N ILE A 5 1.22 -9.83 8.94
CA ILE A 5 0.61 -9.90 7.61
C ILE A 5 -0.81 -10.42 7.80
N ILE A 6 -1.78 -9.71 7.27
CA ILE A 6 -3.20 -10.09 7.32
C ILE A 6 -3.79 -10.09 5.92
N ARG A 7 -4.85 -10.86 5.70
CA ARG A 7 -5.70 -10.71 4.51
C ARG A 7 -6.86 -9.78 4.86
N ASN A 8 -6.90 -8.61 4.27
CA ASN A 8 -7.97 -7.64 4.51
C ASN A 8 -8.04 -6.60 3.39
N ASP A 9 -9.17 -5.90 3.33
CA ASP A 9 -9.30 -4.65 2.60
C ASP A 9 -8.57 -3.55 3.37
N ILE A 10 -7.59 -2.91 2.74
CA ILE A 10 -6.76 -1.89 3.39
C ILE A 10 -7.58 -0.72 3.92
N THR A 11 -8.72 -0.40 3.28
CA THR A 11 -9.62 0.67 3.72
C THR A 11 -10.38 0.33 5.00
N LYS A 12 -10.35 -0.92 5.45
CA LYS A 12 -10.94 -1.42 6.69
C LYS A 12 -9.93 -1.62 7.80
N VAL A 13 -8.65 -1.46 7.52
CA VAL A 13 -7.59 -1.58 8.52
C VAL A 13 -7.48 -0.28 9.31
N LYS A 14 -7.49 -0.39 10.63
CA LYS A 14 -7.31 0.75 11.52
C LYS A 14 -5.85 0.94 11.84
N ALA A 15 -5.30 2.09 11.47
CA ALA A 15 -3.92 2.48 11.77
C ALA A 15 -3.80 4.00 11.75
N ASP A 16 -2.75 4.55 12.37
CA ASP A 16 -2.50 5.99 12.33
C ASP A 16 -2.19 6.46 10.90
N ALA A 17 -1.44 5.69 10.15
CA ALA A 17 -1.17 5.96 8.74
C ALA A 17 -1.56 4.77 7.87
N ILE A 18 -2.21 5.04 6.75
CA ILE A 18 -2.53 4.09 5.69
C ILE A 18 -1.69 4.45 4.46
N VAL A 19 -0.95 3.49 3.94
CA VAL A 19 -0.14 3.69 2.73
C VAL A 19 -0.96 3.40 1.49
N ASN A 20 -0.87 4.29 0.51
CA ASN A 20 -1.51 4.17 -0.79
C ASN A 20 -0.48 3.88 -1.87
N THR A 21 -0.83 2.98 -2.80
CA THR A 21 -0.07 2.74 -4.04
C THR A 21 -0.34 3.89 -5.01
N ALA A 22 0.51 4.91 -4.97
CA ALA A 22 0.27 6.12 -5.74
C ALA A 22 0.83 6.04 -7.17
N ASN A 23 0.14 6.69 -8.10
CA ASN A 23 0.71 6.99 -9.40
C ASN A 23 1.72 8.14 -9.29
N SER A 24 2.71 8.19 -10.18
CA SER A 24 3.64 9.31 -10.26
C SER A 24 2.90 10.61 -10.60
N ASN A 25 1.94 10.53 -11.51
CA ASN A 25 1.09 11.65 -11.90
C ASN A 25 -0.09 11.84 -10.94
N VAL A 26 -0.62 13.05 -10.90
CA VAL A 26 -1.83 13.38 -10.13
C VAL A 26 -3.05 12.81 -10.85
N ALA A 27 -3.40 11.58 -10.50
CA ALA A 27 -4.56 10.90 -11.07
C ALA A 27 -5.04 9.81 -10.11
N VAL A 28 -6.32 9.48 -10.17
CA VAL A 28 -6.86 8.31 -9.49
C VAL A 28 -6.54 7.08 -10.35
N GLY A 29 -5.79 6.15 -9.80
CA GLY A 29 -5.49 4.87 -10.43
C GLY A 29 -6.56 3.82 -10.18
N ASP A 30 -6.22 2.58 -10.43
CA ASP A 30 -7.03 1.41 -10.19
C ASP A 30 -6.65 0.70 -8.87
N GLY A 31 -7.35 -0.37 -8.54
CA GLY A 31 -7.04 -1.20 -7.38
C GLY A 31 -7.13 -0.47 -6.05
N VAL A 32 -6.11 -0.64 -5.25
CA VAL A 32 -5.99 -0.04 -3.91
C VAL A 32 -6.10 1.49 -3.96
N ASP A 33 -5.50 2.14 -4.93
CA ASP A 33 -5.57 3.60 -5.09
C ASP A 33 -7.01 4.07 -5.24
N SER A 34 -7.77 3.44 -6.14
CA SER A 34 -9.20 3.73 -6.32
C SER A 34 -10.02 3.50 -5.04
N ALA A 35 -9.79 2.40 -4.35
CA ALA A 35 -10.48 2.07 -3.11
C ALA A 35 -10.21 3.10 -2.00
N ILE A 36 -8.98 3.54 -1.86
CA ILE A 36 -8.60 4.57 -0.88
C ILE A 36 -9.23 5.92 -1.22
N TYR A 37 -9.22 6.34 -2.48
CA TYR A 37 -9.89 7.59 -2.89
C TYR A 37 -11.39 7.55 -2.57
N LYS A 38 -12.04 6.43 -2.86
CA LYS A 38 -13.47 6.26 -2.56
C LYS A 38 -13.75 6.34 -1.06
N ALA A 39 -12.96 5.66 -0.24
CA ALA A 39 -13.15 5.61 1.20
C ALA A 39 -12.81 6.93 1.91
N ALA A 40 -11.77 7.63 1.47
CA ALA A 40 -11.33 8.90 2.05
C ALA A 40 -12.17 10.10 1.59
N GLY A 41 -12.89 9.98 0.49
CA GLY A 41 -13.58 11.06 -0.19
C GLY A 41 -12.79 11.51 -1.41
N LYS A 42 -13.19 11.03 -2.58
CA LYS A 42 -12.44 11.19 -3.85
C LYS A 42 -12.03 12.65 -4.13
N LYS A 43 -12.98 13.58 -4.01
CA LYS A 43 -12.72 15.00 -4.28
C LYS A 43 -11.71 15.61 -3.31
N LYS A 44 -11.91 15.38 -2.02
CA LYS A 44 -11.03 15.90 -0.95
C LYS A 44 -9.61 15.38 -1.11
N LEU A 45 -9.47 14.07 -1.33
CA LEU A 45 -8.17 13.44 -1.46
C LEU A 45 -7.44 13.86 -2.73
N LEU A 46 -8.16 13.97 -3.85
CA LEU A 46 -7.59 14.42 -5.11
C LEU A 46 -7.07 15.86 -5.03
N GLU A 47 -7.80 16.75 -4.36
CA GLU A 47 -7.35 18.12 -4.14
C GLU A 47 -6.08 18.18 -3.28
N ALA A 48 -6.01 17.38 -2.23
CA ALA A 48 -4.80 17.25 -1.41
C ALA A 48 -3.63 16.69 -2.22
N ARG A 49 -3.88 15.67 -3.04
CA ARG A 49 -2.87 15.05 -3.91
C ARG A 49 -2.34 16.02 -4.96
N LYS A 50 -3.17 16.89 -5.51
CA LYS A 50 -2.77 17.93 -6.48
C LYS A 50 -1.72 18.88 -5.90
N LYS A 51 -1.81 19.21 -4.61
CA LYS A 51 -0.85 20.09 -3.93
C LYS A 51 0.55 19.47 -3.82
N ILE A 52 0.63 18.14 -3.78
CA ILE A 52 1.89 17.39 -3.77
C ILE A 52 2.54 17.43 -5.17
N GLY A 53 1.75 17.32 -6.21
CA GLY A 53 2.20 17.27 -7.59
C GLY A 53 2.82 15.93 -7.97
N LEU A 54 3.83 15.97 -8.84
CA LEU A 54 4.53 14.79 -9.34
C LEU A 54 5.29 14.06 -8.22
N LEU A 55 5.10 12.74 -8.13
CA LEU A 55 5.89 11.85 -7.28
C LEU A 55 6.69 10.90 -8.15
N MET A 56 8.01 11.02 -8.11
CA MET A 56 8.90 10.12 -8.84
C MET A 56 8.93 8.73 -8.18
N PRO A 57 9.17 7.66 -8.95
CA PRO A 57 9.29 6.31 -8.37
C PRO A 57 10.31 6.27 -7.21
N GLY A 58 9.91 5.67 -6.11
CA GLY A 58 10.70 5.62 -4.87
C GLY A 58 10.43 6.76 -3.90
N GLU A 59 9.68 7.79 -4.30
CA GLU A 59 9.31 8.92 -3.44
C GLU A 59 8.00 8.67 -2.71
N VAL A 60 7.85 9.33 -1.57
CA VAL A 60 6.66 9.29 -0.73
C VAL A 60 6.20 10.70 -0.37
N ALA A 61 4.91 10.83 -0.05
CA ALA A 61 4.32 12.06 0.46
C ALA A 61 3.21 11.73 1.45
N ILE A 62 2.71 12.70 2.18
CA ILE A 62 1.71 12.51 3.23
C ILE A 62 0.63 13.58 3.16
N THR A 63 -0.61 13.18 3.41
CA THR A 63 -1.76 14.10 3.59
C THR A 63 -2.62 13.63 4.74
N ASP A 64 -3.65 14.43 5.06
CA ASP A 64 -4.77 14.01 5.91
C ASP A 64 -5.47 12.78 5.28
N ALA A 65 -6.12 11.97 6.11
CA ALA A 65 -6.85 10.78 5.68
C ALA A 65 -8.36 11.06 5.43
N PHE A 66 -8.84 12.24 5.77
CA PHE A 66 -10.24 12.65 5.62
C PHE A 66 -11.24 11.66 6.22
N ASP A 67 -12.05 11.00 5.38
CA ASP A 67 -13.11 10.10 5.85
C ASP A 67 -12.62 8.69 6.21
N LEU A 68 -11.35 8.35 5.97
CA LEU A 68 -10.76 7.10 6.43
C LEU A 68 -10.55 7.08 7.95
N ASP A 69 -10.64 5.90 8.56
CA ASP A 69 -10.32 5.71 9.99
C ASP A 69 -8.80 5.65 10.21
N ALA A 70 -8.16 6.77 9.93
CA ALA A 70 -6.73 6.98 10.07
C ALA A 70 -6.46 8.48 10.24
N LYS A 71 -5.25 8.84 10.68
CA LYS A 71 -4.81 10.23 10.77
C LYS A 71 -4.27 10.72 9.44
N TYR A 72 -3.51 9.86 8.76
CA TYR A 72 -2.78 10.22 7.54
C TYR A 72 -2.89 9.16 6.46
N ILE A 73 -2.77 9.62 5.22
CA ILE A 73 -2.48 8.78 4.06
C ILE A 73 -1.06 9.09 3.61
N ILE A 74 -0.24 8.05 3.44
CA ILE A 74 1.09 8.14 2.88
C ILE A 74 1.05 7.60 1.46
N TYR A 75 1.46 8.42 0.49
CA TYR A 75 1.53 8.03 -0.92
C TYR A 75 2.91 7.47 -1.19
N ALA A 76 2.99 6.29 -1.78
CA ALA A 76 4.25 5.69 -2.21
C ALA A 76 4.18 5.42 -3.71
N SER A 77 5.05 6.07 -4.47
CA SER A 77 5.16 5.89 -5.91
C SER A 77 6.11 4.73 -6.21
N GLY A 78 5.54 3.57 -6.54
CA GLY A 78 6.29 2.35 -6.81
C GLY A 78 6.88 2.27 -8.22
N PRO A 79 7.81 1.34 -8.45
CA PRO A 79 8.38 1.12 -9.75
C PRO A 79 7.47 0.32 -10.67
N TRP A 80 7.57 0.59 -11.99
CA TRP A 80 7.12 -0.34 -13.01
C TRP A 80 8.15 -1.46 -13.14
N TRP A 81 7.70 -2.70 -13.09
CA TRP A 81 8.58 -3.84 -13.31
C TRP A 81 8.88 -4.01 -14.79
N THR A 82 10.18 -4.12 -15.13
CA THR A 82 10.65 -4.45 -16.47
C THR A 82 11.28 -5.84 -16.46
N ASP A 83 12.45 -5.96 -15.87
CA ASP A 83 13.21 -7.23 -15.80
C ASP A 83 14.07 -7.36 -14.53
N GLY A 84 13.98 -6.39 -13.62
CA GLY A 84 14.80 -6.35 -12.42
C GLY A 84 16.16 -5.66 -12.58
N SER A 85 16.51 -5.23 -13.79
CA SER A 85 17.81 -4.59 -14.08
C SER A 85 17.79 -3.06 -14.03
N LYS A 86 16.63 -2.47 -13.80
CA LYS A 86 16.40 -1.01 -13.81
C LYS A 86 16.35 -0.38 -12.42
N GLY A 87 16.87 -1.07 -11.39
CA GLY A 87 16.83 -0.58 -10.01
C GLY A 87 15.46 -0.73 -9.34
N GLU A 88 14.59 -1.59 -9.87
CA GLU A 88 13.22 -1.77 -9.38
C GLU A 88 13.16 -2.25 -7.93
N GLU A 89 14.03 -3.18 -7.54
CA GLU A 89 14.09 -3.68 -6.16
C GLU A 89 14.46 -2.58 -5.15
N GLU A 90 15.49 -1.78 -5.47
CA GLU A 90 15.89 -0.67 -4.61
C GLU A 90 14.83 0.41 -4.54
N CYS A 91 14.14 0.68 -5.66
CA CYS A 91 13.03 1.61 -5.72
C CYS A 91 11.89 1.17 -4.81
N LEU A 92 11.49 -0.10 -4.86
CA LEU A 92 10.44 -0.64 -3.99
C LEU A 92 10.87 -0.61 -2.52
N ARG A 93 12.09 -0.99 -2.21
CA ARG A 93 12.66 -0.90 -0.86
C ARG A 93 12.60 0.53 -0.33
N SER A 94 12.94 1.50 -1.17
CA SER A 94 12.86 2.93 -0.86
C SER A 94 11.44 3.35 -0.49
N CYS A 95 10.44 2.86 -1.22
CA CYS A 95 9.02 3.15 -0.92
C CYS A 95 8.65 2.71 0.49
N TYR A 96 8.95 1.47 0.85
CA TYR A 96 8.66 0.94 2.19
C TYR A 96 9.43 1.68 3.28
N ALA A 97 10.73 1.87 3.10
CA ALA A 97 11.60 2.51 4.10
C ALA A 97 11.22 3.98 4.33
N LYS A 98 11.00 4.73 3.26
CA LYS A 98 10.63 6.15 3.35
C LYS A 98 9.23 6.34 3.95
N ALA A 99 8.28 5.46 3.63
CA ALA A 99 6.95 5.50 4.22
C ALA A 99 7.01 5.28 5.74
N LEU A 100 7.79 4.31 6.20
CA LEU A 100 8.02 4.06 7.63
C LEU A 100 8.66 5.27 8.32
N GLN A 101 9.67 5.86 7.71
CA GLN A 101 10.35 7.04 8.26
C GLN A 101 9.39 8.24 8.34
N LEU A 102 8.59 8.44 7.33
CA LEU A 102 7.61 9.53 7.28
C LEU A 102 6.54 9.36 8.36
N ALA A 103 6.04 8.14 8.57
CA ALA A 103 5.10 7.83 9.64
C ALA A 103 5.72 8.14 11.02
N LYS A 104 6.95 7.74 11.23
CA LYS A 104 7.71 8.05 12.46
C LYS A 104 7.86 9.56 12.67
N ASP A 105 8.24 10.28 11.63
CA ASP A 105 8.43 11.75 11.69
C ASP A 105 7.13 12.47 12.05
N TYR A 106 5.98 11.93 11.68
CA TYR A 106 4.65 12.47 11.99
C TYR A 106 4.08 11.92 13.30
N GLY A 107 4.86 11.19 14.08
CA GLY A 107 4.44 10.68 15.38
C GLY A 107 3.44 9.53 15.35
N CYS A 108 3.36 8.79 14.26
CA CYS A 108 2.48 7.63 14.15
C CYS A 108 2.97 6.46 15.02
N ASN A 109 2.03 5.79 15.68
CA ASN A 109 2.28 4.56 16.45
C ASN A 109 1.98 3.30 15.65
N SER A 110 1.27 3.44 14.53
CA SER A 110 0.89 2.32 13.67
C SER A 110 0.83 2.76 12.20
N ILE A 111 1.15 1.82 11.32
CA ILE A 111 1.12 2.01 9.88
C ILE A 111 0.64 0.72 9.21
N ALA A 112 -0.22 0.85 8.22
CA ALA A 112 -0.69 -0.26 7.40
C ALA A 112 -0.31 -0.04 5.94
N PHE A 113 0.26 -1.07 5.35
CA PHE A 113 0.67 -1.12 3.95
C PHE A 113 -0.21 -2.08 3.16
N PRO A 114 -0.60 -1.74 1.94
CA PRO A 114 -0.95 -2.74 0.94
C PRO A 114 0.33 -3.31 0.34
N LEU A 115 0.22 -4.35 -0.47
CA LEU A 115 1.36 -4.82 -1.24
C LEU A 115 1.62 -3.85 -2.40
N LEU A 116 2.78 -3.18 -2.38
CA LEU A 116 3.10 -2.13 -3.35
C LEU A 116 3.61 -2.70 -4.68
N ALA A 117 3.21 -2.07 -5.79
CA ALA A 117 3.70 -2.28 -7.15
C ALA A 117 3.46 -3.67 -7.77
N THR A 118 2.70 -4.56 -7.13
CA THR A 118 2.50 -5.94 -7.60
C THR A 118 1.24 -6.14 -8.44
N GLY A 119 0.42 -5.12 -8.57
CA GLY A 119 -0.77 -5.14 -9.44
C GLY A 119 -0.39 -4.78 -10.88
N THR A 120 -0.96 -3.69 -11.40
CA THR A 120 -0.74 -3.19 -12.75
C THR A 120 0.73 -2.95 -13.08
N TYR A 121 1.54 -2.55 -12.10
CA TYR A 121 2.97 -2.31 -12.28
C TYR A 121 3.81 -3.59 -12.44
N GLY A 122 3.24 -4.74 -12.13
CA GLY A 122 3.77 -6.05 -12.47
C GLY A 122 4.98 -6.54 -11.66
N PHE A 123 5.30 -5.92 -10.54
CA PHE A 123 6.39 -6.38 -9.68
C PHE A 123 6.09 -7.81 -9.20
N PRO A 124 7.06 -8.76 -9.28
CA PRO A 124 6.82 -10.14 -8.85
C PRO A 124 6.40 -10.20 -7.38
N LYS A 125 5.27 -10.86 -7.11
CA LYS A 125 4.63 -10.87 -5.79
C LYS A 125 5.53 -11.45 -4.70
N GLU A 126 6.16 -12.58 -4.96
CA GLU A 126 7.03 -13.22 -3.98
C GLU A 126 8.21 -12.33 -3.59
N LEU A 127 8.86 -11.72 -4.58
CA LEU A 127 9.96 -10.78 -4.36
C LEU A 127 9.47 -9.52 -3.65
N GLY A 128 8.33 -9.00 -4.03
CA GLY A 128 7.73 -7.81 -3.41
C GLY A 128 7.42 -8.01 -1.93
N ILE A 129 6.83 -9.14 -1.58
CA ILE A 129 6.54 -9.48 -0.17
C ILE A 129 7.83 -9.65 0.62
N GLN A 130 8.84 -10.30 0.05
CA GLN A 130 10.14 -10.48 0.69
C GLN A 130 10.82 -9.14 0.97
N ILE A 131 10.78 -8.21 0.02
CA ILE A 131 11.32 -6.85 0.19
C ILE A 131 10.60 -6.11 1.32
N ALA A 132 9.27 -6.20 1.37
CA ALA A 132 8.48 -5.60 2.45
C ALA A 132 8.90 -6.17 3.81
N VAL A 133 8.95 -7.48 3.96
CA VAL A 133 9.33 -8.16 5.21
C VAL A 133 10.75 -7.77 5.63
N ASP A 134 11.70 -7.79 4.71
CA ASP A 134 13.10 -7.42 5.00
C ASP A 134 13.21 -5.95 5.45
N THR A 135 12.47 -5.06 4.81
CA THR A 135 12.47 -3.64 5.15
C THR A 135 11.84 -3.39 6.52
N PHE A 136 10.71 -4.04 6.82
CA PHE A 136 10.06 -3.94 8.13
C PHE A 136 10.98 -4.46 9.23
N THR A 137 11.60 -5.59 9.02
CA THR A 137 12.52 -6.20 9.99
C THR A 137 13.69 -5.26 10.28
N ALA A 138 14.33 -4.71 9.25
CA ALA A 138 15.44 -3.76 9.42
C ALA A 138 15.02 -2.49 10.15
N PHE A 139 13.86 -1.92 9.82
CA PHE A 139 13.38 -0.69 10.47
C PHE A 139 13.08 -0.92 11.96
N LEU A 140 12.52 -2.08 12.30
CA LEU A 140 12.13 -2.42 13.67
C LEU A 140 13.32 -2.76 14.58
N GLU A 141 14.53 -2.92 14.06
CA GLU A 141 15.73 -3.07 14.88
C GLU A 141 15.99 -1.81 15.73
N ASP A 142 15.70 -0.63 15.19
CA ASP A 142 16.00 0.66 15.84
C ASP A 142 14.74 1.48 16.16
N ASN A 143 13.55 1.01 15.79
CA ASN A 143 12.31 1.77 15.92
C ASN A 143 11.17 0.89 16.47
N ASP A 144 10.22 1.54 17.14
CA ASP A 144 9.04 0.89 17.68
C ASP A 144 7.78 1.49 17.02
N ILE A 145 7.18 0.72 16.12
CA ILE A 145 5.94 1.09 15.44
C ILE A 145 5.21 -0.22 15.06
N GLU A 146 3.90 -0.24 15.21
CA GLU A 146 3.08 -1.38 14.76
C GLU A 146 2.93 -1.35 13.24
N ILE A 147 3.42 -2.38 12.57
CA ILE A 147 3.36 -2.50 11.11
C ILE A 147 2.42 -3.62 10.72
N THR A 148 1.48 -3.33 9.84
CA THR A 148 0.58 -4.32 9.23
C THR A 148 0.75 -4.28 7.72
N LEU A 149 1.01 -5.43 7.11
CA LEU A 149 0.92 -5.64 5.66
C LEU A 149 -0.43 -6.30 5.38
N ALA A 150 -1.31 -5.61 4.68
CA ALA A 150 -2.61 -6.13 4.27
C ALA A 150 -2.52 -6.65 2.84
N VAL A 151 -2.55 -7.97 2.68
CA VAL A 151 -2.65 -8.64 1.39
C VAL A 151 -4.12 -8.91 1.07
N PHE A 152 -4.47 -9.05 -0.20
CA PHE A 152 -5.86 -9.08 -0.62
C PHE A 152 -6.21 -10.37 -1.38
N GLY A 153 -5.45 -10.75 -2.40
CA GLY A 153 -5.67 -11.94 -3.18
C GLY A 153 -5.23 -13.24 -2.50
N SER A 154 -5.84 -14.36 -2.88
CA SER A 154 -5.50 -15.68 -2.34
C SER A 154 -4.06 -16.10 -2.61
N GLU A 155 -3.51 -15.73 -3.77
CA GLU A 155 -2.11 -15.97 -4.12
C GLU A 155 -1.15 -15.26 -3.16
N ASP A 156 -1.45 -14.01 -2.81
CA ASP A 156 -0.65 -13.21 -1.87
C ASP A 156 -0.67 -13.83 -0.47
N VAL A 157 -1.81 -14.37 -0.05
CA VAL A 157 -1.95 -15.11 1.22
C VAL A 157 -1.06 -16.35 1.23
N THR A 158 -1.08 -17.13 0.15
CA THR A 158 -0.27 -18.35 0.01
C THR A 158 1.22 -18.04 0.08
N ILE A 159 1.67 -17.00 -0.63
CA ILE A 159 3.08 -16.55 -0.61
C ILE A 159 3.45 -16.07 0.79
N SER A 160 2.60 -15.26 1.42
CA SER A 160 2.83 -14.73 2.76
C SER A 160 2.96 -15.83 3.81
N GLY A 161 2.18 -16.89 3.69
CA GLY A 161 2.21 -18.05 4.59
C GLY A 161 3.53 -18.81 4.59
N LYS A 162 4.38 -18.61 3.58
CA LYS A 162 5.74 -19.17 3.55
C LYS A 162 6.75 -18.37 4.40
N LEU A 163 6.43 -17.12 4.69
CA LEU A 163 7.31 -16.18 5.39
C LEU A 163 6.91 -15.94 6.84
N VAL A 164 5.60 -16.04 7.13
CA VAL A 164 5.05 -15.89 8.48
C VAL A 164 4.09 -17.03 8.77
N GLU A 165 4.05 -17.49 10.02
CA GLU A 165 3.25 -18.67 10.38
C GLU A 165 1.75 -18.42 10.31
N ASP A 166 1.30 -17.24 10.70
CA ASP A 166 -0.12 -16.91 10.79
C ASP A 166 -0.48 -15.71 9.92
N VAL A 167 -1.32 -15.95 8.91
CA VAL A 167 -1.97 -14.89 8.13
C VAL A 167 -3.46 -14.93 8.45
N ALA A 168 -3.89 -14.06 9.35
CA ALA A 168 -5.31 -13.94 9.69
C ALA A 168 -6.09 -13.36 8.51
N SER A 169 -7.24 -13.97 8.20
CA SER A 169 -8.07 -13.55 7.07
C SER A 169 -9.35 -12.89 7.57
N PHE A 170 -9.59 -11.66 7.13
CA PHE A 170 -10.78 -10.85 7.45
C PHE A 170 -11.73 -10.74 6.25
N VAL A 171 -11.28 -11.12 5.08
CA VAL A 171 -12.07 -11.16 3.84
C VAL A 171 -11.83 -12.50 3.14
N ASP A 172 -12.79 -12.94 2.33
CA ASP A 172 -12.70 -14.17 1.56
C ASP A 172 -12.56 -13.90 0.04
N ASP A 173 -12.47 -14.96 -0.75
CA ASP A 173 -12.38 -14.85 -2.21
C ASP A 173 -13.60 -14.16 -2.82
N GLY A 174 -14.79 -14.42 -2.28
CA GLY A 174 -16.03 -13.78 -2.73
C GLY A 174 -16.01 -12.26 -2.52
N TYR A 175 -15.52 -11.82 -1.38
CA TYR A 175 -15.33 -10.39 -1.11
C TYR A 175 -14.36 -9.75 -2.12
N VAL A 176 -13.21 -10.40 -2.34
CA VAL A 176 -12.18 -9.92 -3.27
C VAL A 176 -12.71 -9.84 -4.70
N GLU A 177 -13.40 -10.87 -5.17
CA GLU A 177 -14.01 -10.90 -6.50
C GLU A 177 -15.05 -9.77 -6.67
N THR A 178 -15.89 -9.55 -5.67
CA THR A 178 -16.90 -8.48 -5.69
C THR A 178 -16.24 -7.11 -5.73
N ALA A 179 -15.22 -6.87 -4.91
CA ALA A 179 -14.50 -5.60 -4.87
C ALA A 179 -13.81 -5.30 -6.21
N LEU A 180 -13.18 -6.28 -6.82
CA LEU A 180 -12.56 -6.14 -8.14
C LEU A 180 -13.60 -5.88 -9.24
N ALA A 181 -14.76 -6.57 -9.19
CA ALA A 181 -15.84 -6.35 -10.15
C ALA A 181 -16.45 -4.94 -10.04
N GLU A 182 -16.62 -4.42 -8.84
CA GLU A 182 -17.10 -3.05 -8.60
C GLU A 182 -16.12 -2.01 -9.15
N GLU A 183 -14.83 -2.28 -8.99
CA GLU A 183 -13.78 -1.42 -9.51
C GLU A 183 -13.85 -1.29 -11.04
N TYR A 184 -14.07 -2.40 -11.75
CA TYR A 184 -14.23 -2.40 -13.20
C TYR A 184 -15.55 -1.74 -13.66
N ARG A 185 -16.54 -1.63 -12.81
CA ARG A 185 -17.83 -0.98 -13.13
C ARG A 185 -17.82 0.53 -12.87
N ASN A 186 -16.96 1.01 -12.03
CA ASN A 186 -16.82 2.44 -11.79
C ASN A 186 -16.09 3.09 -12.96
N ASP A 187 -16.61 4.20 -13.48
CA ASP A 187 -16.21 4.93 -14.69
C ASP A 187 -14.76 5.42 -14.74
N ASN A 188 -13.85 4.76 -14.05
CA ASN A 188 -12.43 5.10 -14.04
C ASN A 188 -11.67 4.52 -15.23
N TYR A 189 -12.33 3.67 -16.03
CA TYR A 189 -11.77 3.17 -17.30
C TYR A 189 -12.48 3.89 -18.46
N PRO A 190 -11.73 4.52 -19.37
CA PRO A 190 -12.32 4.99 -20.61
C PRO A 190 -12.85 3.76 -21.36
N ARG A 191 -14.13 3.78 -21.64
CA ARG A 191 -14.78 2.79 -22.50
C ARG A 191 -14.32 2.98 -23.94
#